data_0ee3cf8fc1f41801ae8d55f2e251d6d1
#
_entry.id   0ee3cf8fc1f41801ae8d55f2e251d6d1
#
_cell.length_a   1.000
_cell.length_b   1.000
_cell.length_c   1.000
_cell.angle_alpha   90.00
_cell.angle_beta   90.00
_cell.angle_gamma   90.00
#
_symmetry.space_group_name_H-M   'P 1'
#
loop_
_entity.id
_entity.type
_entity.pdbx_description
1 polymer ?
#
loop_
_entity_poly.entity_id
_entity_poly.type
_entity_poly.pdbx_seq_one_letter_code
_entity_poly.pdbx_strand_id
1 'polypeptide(L)'
;VPLDGALVLGRRPQVDRVTSVVPRLIEIPSPESDLSRNHLRVGIEGWHVLVTDLNSTNGTVITVPGEEPQRLRASEPTLIPPGTLLVLADVVSYRFEVGG
;
A
#
# COMPACT_ATOMS: atom_id res chain seq x y z
N VAL A 1 7.59 8.93 2.90
CA VAL A 1 6.75 8.67 4.08
C VAL A 1 7.46 7.66 4.99
N PRO A 2 7.76 8.04 6.22
CA PRO A 2 8.36 7.10 7.17
C PRO A 2 7.40 5.97 7.49
N LEU A 3 7.90 4.74 7.51
CA LEU A 3 7.12 3.56 7.84
C LEU A 3 7.48 3.11 9.27
N ASP A 4 6.75 3.63 10.25
CA ASP A 4 6.92 3.32 11.66
C ASP A 4 5.70 2.61 12.27
N GLY A 5 4.78 2.18 11.42
CA GLY A 5 3.56 1.48 11.79
C GLY A 5 2.74 1.19 10.54
N ALA A 6 1.49 0.83 10.73
CA ALA A 6 0.60 0.58 9.59
C ALA A 6 0.20 1.88 8.88
N LEU A 7 0.13 1.82 7.56
CA LEU A 7 -0.36 2.92 6.72
C LEU A 7 -1.55 2.45 5.92
N VAL A 8 -2.50 3.37 5.67
CA VAL A 8 -3.54 3.16 4.66
C VAL A 8 -3.44 4.30 3.66
N LEU A 9 -3.24 3.94 2.40
CA LEU A 9 -3.08 4.86 1.29
C LEU A 9 -4.35 4.84 0.45
N GLY A 10 -4.82 6.01 0.04
CA GLY A 10 -5.99 6.08 -0.80
C GLY A 10 -6.42 7.50 -1.09
N ARG A 11 -7.50 7.63 -1.85
CA ARG A 11 -8.08 8.92 -2.22
C ARG A 11 -8.73 9.63 -1.02
N ARG A 12 -9.36 8.86 -0.13
CA ARG A 12 -9.99 9.33 1.11
C ARG A 12 -9.92 8.23 2.16
N PRO A 13 -8.72 7.91 2.67
CA PRO A 13 -8.58 6.77 3.58
C PRO A 13 -9.34 7.02 4.88
N GLN A 14 -9.96 5.95 5.38
CA GLN A 14 -10.72 5.97 6.61
C GLN A 14 -10.40 4.73 7.44
N VAL A 15 -10.55 4.85 8.75
CA VAL A 15 -10.41 3.71 9.65
C VAL A 15 -11.77 3.03 9.76
N ASP A 16 -11.89 1.81 9.22
CA ASP A 16 -13.14 1.05 9.24
C ASP A 16 -13.40 0.37 10.57
N ARG A 17 -12.36 0.15 11.34
CA ARG A 17 -12.45 -0.51 12.65
C ARG A 17 -11.59 0.21 13.68
N VAL A 18 -12.11 0.31 14.89
CA VAL A 18 -11.30 0.71 16.02
C VAL A 18 -10.54 -0.53 16.50
N THR A 19 -9.25 -0.55 16.29
CA THR A 19 -8.35 -1.60 16.77
C THR A 19 -7.36 -1.00 17.76
N SER A 20 -6.61 -1.83 18.45
CA SER A 20 -5.55 -1.35 19.34
C SER A 20 -4.43 -0.62 18.60
N VAL A 21 -4.31 -0.83 17.29
CA VAL A 21 -3.35 -0.14 16.43
C VAL A 21 -4.11 0.64 15.39
N VAL A 22 -4.04 1.97 15.46
CA VAL A 22 -4.66 2.85 14.48
C VAL A 22 -3.67 3.10 13.34
N PRO A 23 -4.00 2.75 12.09
CA PRO A 23 -3.10 3.00 10.98
C PRO A 23 -3.01 4.50 10.70
N ARG A 24 -1.85 4.93 10.21
CA ARG A 24 -1.68 6.27 9.67
C ARG A 24 -2.37 6.36 8.32
N LEU A 25 -3.19 7.39 8.13
CA LEU A 25 -3.92 7.58 6.89
C LEU A 25 -3.15 8.54 5.98
N ILE A 26 -2.88 8.10 4.76
CA ILE A 26 -2.17 8.90 3.75
C ILE A 26 -3.13 9.18 2.60
N GLU A 27 -3.56 10.43 2.50
CA GLU A 27 -4.43 10.86 1.42
C GLU A 27 -3.62 11.15 0.16
N ILE A 28 -4.02 10.55 -0.95
CA ILE A 28 -3.39 10.75 -2.25
C ILE A 28 -4.40 11.41 -3.17
N PRO A 29 -4.13 12.60 -3.70
CA PRO A 29 -5.04 13.27 -4.63
C PRO A 29 -5.32 12.40 -5.86
N SER A 30 -6.60 12.24 -6.19
CA SER A 30 -7.03 11.47 -7.35
C SER A 30 -8.23 12.17 -8.00
N PRO A 31 -7.98 13.24 -8.80
CA PRO A 31 -9.07 14.03 -9.40
C PRO A 31 -10.01 13.20 -10.24
N GLU A 32 -9.52 12.16 -10.89
CA GLU A 32 -10.33 11.28 -11.76
C GLU A 32 -10.86 10.06 -11.02
N SER A 33 -10.69 9.99 -9.70
CA SER A 33 -11.14 8.89 -8.86
C SER A 33 -10.60 7.50 -9.27
N ASP A 34 -9.41 7.46 -9.86
CA ASP A 34 -8.74 6.19 -10.21
C ASP A 34 -8.32 5.43 -8.97
N LEU A 35 -7.94 6.13 -7.91
CA LEU A 35 -7.62 5.53 -6.63
C LEU A 35 -8.89 5.26 -5.84
N SER A 36 -8.95 4.11 -5.21
CA SER A 36 -10.01 3.80 -4.25
C SER A 36 -9.82 4.62 -2.97
N ARG A 37 -10.89 4.81 -2.20
CA ARG A 37 -10.84 5.57 -0.94
C ARG A 37 -9.81 4.96 0.00
N ASN A 38 -9.94 3.66 0.29
CA ASN A 38 -8.95 2.85 0.97
C ASN A 38 -8.36 1.91 -0.09
N HIS A 39 -7.17 2.23 -0.60
CA HIS A 39 -6.61 1.51 -1.74
C HIS A 39 -5.62 0.42 -1.31
N LEU A 40 -4.66 0.79 -0.49
CA LEU A 40 -3.57 -0.09 -0.10
C LEU A 40 -3.27 0.06 1.38
N ARG A 41 -3.09 -1.07 2.06
CA ARG A 41 -2.59 -1.08 3.42
C ARG A 41 -1.14 -1.54 3.40
N VAL A 42 -0.28 -0.83 4.12
CA VAL A 42 1.11 -1.21 4.36
C VAL A 42 1.27 -1.44 5.86
N GLY A 43 1.73 -2.60 6.24
CA GLY A 43 1.93 -2.95 7.64
C GLY A 43 3.32 -3.50 7.91
N ILE A 44 3.72 -3.42 9.17
CA ILE A 44 4.98 -4.00 9.64
C ILE A 44 4.64 -5.13 10.60
N GLU A 45 5.24 -6.30 10.36
CA GLU A 45 5.11 -7.46 11.23
C GLU A 45 6.52 -8.00 11.50
N GLY A 46 7.03 -7.73 12.70
CA GLY A 46 8.42 -8.03 13.03
C GLY A 46 9.38 -7.25 12.13
N TRP A 47 10.21 -7.95 11.38
CA TRP A 47 11.14 -7.39 10.40
C TRP A 47 10.55 -7.34 8.99
N HIS A 48 9.30 -7.75 8.82
CA HIS A 48 8.67 -7.87 7.52
C HIS A 48 7.71 -6.73 7.25
N VAL A 49 7.71 -6.27 6.00
CA VAL A 49 6.72 -5.31 5.50
C VAL A 49 5.74 -6.06 4.61
N LEU A 50 4.45 -5.89 4.90
CA LEU A 50 3.37 -6.54 4.18
C LEU A 50 2.47 -5.49 3.55
N VAL A 51 2.09 -5.71 2.30
CA VAL A 51 1.15 -4.85 1.59
C VAL A 51 -0.10 -5.63 1.24
N THR A 52 -1.25 -4.97 1.36
CA THR A 52 -2.55 -5.58 1.08
C THR A 52 -3.39 -4.62 0.24
N ASP A 53 -3.79 -5.06 -0.95
CA ASP A 53 -4.76 -4.31 -1.74
C ASP A 53 -6.12 -4.42 -1.07
N LEU A 54 -6.73 -3.30 -0.74
CA LEU A 54 -7.99 -3.26 0.00
C LEU A 54 -9.20 -3.35 -0.93
N ASN A 55 -9.17 -4.32 -1.83
CA ASN A 55 -10.20 -4.55 -2.83
C ASN A 55 -10.42 -3.31 -3.70
N SER A 56 -9.33 -2.68 -4.12
CA SER A 56 -9.37 -1.47 -4.92
C SER A 56 -9.98 -1.72 -6.30
N THR A 57 -10.62 -0.68 -6.85
CA THR A 57 -11.27 -0.78 -8.16
C THR A 57 -10.27 -1.03 -9.29
N ASN A 58 -9.14 -0.32 -9.27
CA ASN A 58 -8.16 -0.36 -10.36
C ASN A 58 -6.89 -1.15 -10.03
N GLY A 59 -6.80 -1.68 -8.82
CA GLY A 59 -5.75 -2.60 -8.43
C GLY A 59 -4.43 -1.97 -8.00
N THR A 60 -3.53 -2.83 -7.55
CA THR A 60 -2.17 -2.47 -7.14
C THR A 60 -1.22 -3.46 -7.77
N VAL A 61 -0.14 -2.94 -8.36
CA VAL A 61 0.93 -3.75 -8.95
C VAL A 61 2.21 -3.53 -8.16
N ILE A 62 2.90 -4.60 -7.84
CA ILE A 62 4.22 -4.51 -7.19
C ILE A 62 5.30 -5.01 -8.15
N THR A 63 6.47 -4.41 -8.07
CA THR A 63 7.66 -4.87 -8.78
C THR A 63 8.79 -5.05 -7.77
N VAL A 64 9.08 -6.30 -7.47
CA VAL A 64 10.19 -6.68 -6.58
C VAL A 64 11.49 -6.56 -7.39
N PRO A 65 12.60 -6.05 -6.80
CA PRO A 65 13.86 -5.93 -7.54
C PRO A 65 14.27 -7.26 -8.20
N GLY A 66 14.54 -7.21 -9.49
CA GLY A 66 14.94 -8.37 -10.28
C GLY A 66 13.80 -9.28 -10.74
N GLU A 67 12.55 -8.93 -10.43
CA GLU A 67 11.37 -9.71 -10.81
C GLU A 67 10.45 -8.91 -11.71
N GLU A 68 9.54 -9.60 -12.38
CA GLU A 68 8.52 -8.96 -13.20
C GLU A 68 7.42 -8.34 -12.35
N PRO A 69 6.71 -7.32 -12.87
CA PRO A 69 5.56 -6.76 -12.17
C PRO A 69 4.50 -7.83 -11.86
N GLN A 70 3.93 -7.74 -10.67
CA GLN A 70 2.90 -8.66 -10.21
C GLN A 70 1.73 -7.87 -9.64
N ARG A 71 0.51 -8.20 -10.09
CA ARG A 71 -0.70 -7.61 -9.52
C ARG A 71 -1.03 -8.31 -8.21
N LEU A 72 -1.30 -7.51 -7.16
CA LEU A 72 -1.71 -8.06 -5.88
C LEU A 72 -3.12 -8.64 -5.96
N ARG A 73 -3.33 -9.73 -5.24
CA ARG A 73 -4.68 -10.25 -5.02
C ARG A 73 -5.36 -9.43 -3.94
N ALA A 74 -6.62 -9.10 -4.15
CA ALA A 74 -7.38 -8.32 -3.19
C ALA A 74 -7.43 -9.01 -1.82
N SER A 75 -7.23 -8.23 -0.77
CA SER A 75 -7.33 -8.65 0.62
C SER A 75 -6.31 -9.71 1.05
N GLU A 76 -5.28 -9.97 0.23
CA GLU A 76 -4.24 -10.94 0.54
C GLU A 76 -2.94 -10.22 0.90
N PRO A 77 -2.47 -10.31 2.16
CA PRO A 77 -1.20 -9.70 2.55
C PRO A 77 -0.03 -10.32 1.79
N THR A 78 0.84 -9.47 1.26
CA THR A 78 2.00 -9.89 0.47
C THR A 78 3.26 -9.26 1.06
N LEU A 79 4.24 -10.09 1.36
CA LEU A 79 5.53 -9.64 1.90
C LEU A 79 6.36 -9.01 0.79
N ILE A 80 6.93 -7.83 1.06
CA ILE A 80 7.79 -7.13 0.10
C ILE A 80 9.18 -6.86 0.69
N PRO A 81 10.24 -7.07 -0.10
CA PRO A 81 11.60 -6.67 0.30
C PRO A 81 11.85 -5.19 0.02
N PRO A 82 12.92 -4.61 0.59
CA PRO A 82 13.33 -3.25 0.25
C PRO A 82 13.58 -3.09 -1.25
N GLY A 83 13.27 -1.93 -1.78
CA GLY A 83 13.40 -1.62 -3.19
C GLY A 83 12.18 -1.95 -4.03
N THR A 84 11.14 -2.55 -3.43
CA THR A 84 9.91 -2.87 -4.15
C THR A 84 9.17 -1.61 -4.56
N LEU A 85 8.76 -1.57 -5.81
CA LEU A 85 7.94 -0.48 -6.36
C LEU A 85 6.47 -0.85 -6.22
N LEU A 86 5.68 0.08 -5.66
CA LEU A 86 4.24 -0.07 -5.50
C LEU A 86 3.54 0.89 -6.47
N VAL A 87 2.72 0.37 -7.37
CA VAL A 87 1.99 1.18 -8.35
C VAL A 87 0.49 1.02 -8.07
N LEU A 88 -0.16 2.10 -7.66
CA LEU A 88 -1.57 2.13 -7.31
C LEU A 88 -2.39 2.68 -8.48
N ALA A 89 -3.35 1.89 -8.94
CA ALA A 89 -4.28 2.27 -10.04
C ALA A 89 -3.57 2.74 -11.31
N ASP A 90 -2.32 2.34 -11.51
CA ASP A 90 -1.49 2.74 -12.67
C ASP A 90 -1.28 4.26 -12.79
N VAL A 91 -1.52 5.02 -11.73
CA VAL A 91 -1.41 6.49 -11.75
C VAL A 91 -0.41 7.05 -10.75
N VAL A 92 -0.11 6.34 -9.68
CA VAL A 92 0.86 6.79 -8.68
C VAL A 92 1.74 5.64 -8.25
N SER A 93 3.03 5.94 -8.04
CA SER A 93 3.99 4.93 -7.61
C SER A 93 4.76 5.36 -6.37
N TYR A 94 5.06 4.39 -5.52
CA TYR A 94 5.89 4.55 -4.33
C TYR A 94 6.92 3.44 -4.29
N ARG A 95 8.12 3.75 -3.83
CA ARG A 95 9.15 2.74 -3.61
C ARG A 95 9.35 2.53 -2.11
N PHE A 96 9.33 1.27 -1.69
CA PHE A 96 9.68 0.92 -0.32
C PHE A 96 11.20 0.89 -0.20
N GLU A 97 11.75 1.73 0.69
CA GLU A 97 13.18 1.79 0.96
C GLU A 97 13.43 1.69 2.46
N VAL A 98 14.55 1.09 2.82
CA VAL A 98 15.02 1.08 4.19
C VAL A 98 15.94 2.29 4.36
N GLY A 99 15.56 3.20 5.25
CA GLY A 99 16.37 4.35 5.58
C GLY A 99 17.66 3.96 6.31
N GLY A 100 18.74 4.51 5.86
CA GLY A 100 20.04 4.35 6.51
C GLY A 100 20.22 5.29 7.69
#